data_2b94d4b7a33a898d55eae22473299e49
#
_entry.id   2b94d4b7a33a898d55eae22473299e49
#
_cell.length_a   1.000
_cell.length_b   1.000
_cell.length_c   1.000
_cell.angle_alpha   90.00
_cell.angle_beta   90.00
_cell.angle_gamma   90.00
#
_symmetry.space_group_name_H-M   'P 1'
#
loop_
_entity.id
_entity.type
_entity.pdbx_description
1 polymer ?
#
loop_
_entity_poly.entity_id
_entity_poly.type
_entity_poly.pdbx_seq_one_letter_code
_entity_poly.pdbx_strand_id
1 'polypeptide(L)'
;MVYHHRGAYLMAMGTVASWALPMHPSYLYTVPMFHCNGWGHAWTMTLMAGTVICLRHFSPEKFFEQAGKHNITHFGGAPIIMNMLASAPDGIKPNFDHTVKAMTAGAPPPASVLEAMAKYGL
;
A
#
# COMPACT_ATOMS: atom_id res chain seq x y z
N MET A 1 15.52 -12.91 -13.68
CA MET A 1 15.89 -11.47 -13.65
C MET A 1 16.87 -11.24 -12.51
N VAL A 2 17.91 -10.42 -12.73
CA VAL A 2 18.93 -10.12 -11.71
C VAL A 2 18.93 -8.62 -11.47
N TYR A 3 18.84 -8.21 -10.21
CA TYR A 3 18.99 -6.83 -9.80
C TYR A 3 20.37 -6.60 -9.17
N HIS A 4 20.89 -5.39 -9.29
CA HIS A 4 22.08 -4.99 -8.54
C HIS A 4 21.72 -4.01 -7.42
N HIS A 5 22.52 -3.97 -6.37
CA HIS A 5 22.25 -3.17 -5.17
C HIS A 5 22.03 -1.68 -5.46
N ARG A 6 22.79 -1.09 -6.40
CA ARG A 6 22.62 0.31 -6.79
C ARG A 6 21.20 0.59 -7.32
N GLY A 7 20.65 -0.30 -8.17
CA GLY A 7 19.30 -0.13 -8.73
C GLY A 7 18.23 -0.21 -7.64
N ALA A 8 18.32 -1.20 -6.75
CA ALA A 8 17.41 -1.34 -5.62
C ALA A 8 17.47 -0.12 -4.68
N TYR A 9 18.67 0.36 -4.38
CA TYR A 9 18.86 1.55 -3.54
C TYR A 9 18.29 2.83 -4.18
N LEU A 10 18.60 3.09 -5.46
CA LEU A 10 18.08 4.27 -6.16
C LEU A 10 16.56 4.24 -6.30
N MET A 11 15.98 3.07 -6.56
CA MET A 11 14.54 2.90 -6.58
C MET A 11 13.92 3.20 -5.21
N ALA A 12 14.48 2.67 -4.13
CA ALA A 12 14.00 2.92 -2.77
C ALA A 12 14.06 4.41 -2.42
N MET A 13 15.18 5.08 -2.72
CA MET A 13 15.33 6.54 -2.53
C MET A 13 14.32 7.34 -3.34
N GLY A 14 14.11 6.96 -4.61
CA GLY A 14 13.11 7.60 -5.48
C GLY A 14 11.69 7.46 -4.92
N THR A 15 11.33 6.29 -4.41
CA THR A 15 10.04 6.05 -3.77
C THR A 15 9.87 6.88 -2.50
N VAL A 16 10.89 6.94 -1.64
CA VAL A 16 10.86 7.79 -0.44
C VAL A 16 10.60 9.24 -0.80
N ALA A 17 11.32 9.77 -1.80
CA ALA A 17 11.18 11.16 -2.22
C ALA A 17 9.82 11.45 -2.87
N SER A 18 9.36 10.60 -3.80
CA SER A 18 8.11 10.81 -4.55
C SER A 18 6.86 10.63 -3.70
N TRP A 19 6.91 9.75 -2.70
CA TRP A 19 5.78 9.47 -1.81
C TRP A 19 5.84 10.28 -0.51
N ALA A 20 6.88 11.07 -0.31
CA ALA A 20 7.17 11.79 0.94
C ALA A 20 7.03 10.84 2.15
N LEU A 21 7.70 9.70 2.05
CA LEU A 21 7.57 8.62 3.02
C LEU A 21 8.24 9.01 4.35
N PRO A 22 7.52 9.01 5.49
CA PRO A 22 8.12 9.28 6.79
C PRO A 22 8.99 8.11 7.26
N MET A 23 9.77 8.32 8.31
CA MET A 23 10.43 7.23 9.03
C MET A 23 9.41 6.31 9.70
N HIS A 24 9.75 5.03 9.79
CA HIS A 24 8.95 3.98 10.44
C HIS A 24 7.53 3.81 9.88
N PRO A 25 7.34 3.78 8.54
CA PRO A 25 6.02 3.53 7.97
C PRO A 25 5.56 2.11 8.29
N SER A 26 4.25 1.93 8.47
CA SER A 26 3.60 0.61 8.55
C SER A 26 2.95 0.33 7.19
N TYR A 27 3.48 -0.64 6.46
CA TYR A 27 3.09 -0.93 5.08
C TYR A 27 2.38 -2.28 4.96
N LEU A 28 1.16 -2.27 4.41
CA LEU A 28 0.42 -3.49 4.11
C LEU A 28 0.66 -3.91 2.66
N TYR A 29 1.24 -5.09 2.49
CA TYR A 29 1.57 -5.64 1.18
C TYR A 29 0.35 -6.31 0.53
N THR A 30 -0.20 -5.68 -0.49
CA THR A 30 -1.27 -6.23 -1.34
C THR A 30 -0.77 -6.63 -2.72
N VAL A 31 0.34 -6.04 -3.17
CA VAL A 31 1.00 -6.38 -4.44
C VAL A 31 1.79 -7.67 -4.25
N PRO A 32 1.65 -8.67 -5.14
CA PRO A 32 2.50 -9.86 -5.08
C PRO A 32 3.99 -9.49 -5.15
N MET A 33 4.80 -10.01 -4.23
CA MET A 33 6.23 -9.66 -4.15
C MET A 33 7.04 -10.04 -5.40
N PHE A 34 6.56 -10.99 -6.20
CA PHE A 34 7.19 -11.37 -7.46
C PHE A 34 6.82 -10.44 -8.63
N HIS A 35 5.69 -9.73 -8.56
CA HIS A 35 5.22 -8.86 -9.64
C HIS A 35 5.97 -7.52 -9.60
N CYS A 36 6.75 -7.25 -10.66
CA CYS A 36 7.70 -6.13 -10.71
C CYS A 36 8.51 -6.01 -9.40
N ASN A 37 8.83 -7.17 -8.84
CA ASN A 37 9.49 -7.36 -7.56
C ASN A 37 8.84 -6.56 -6.41
N GLY A 38 7.50 -6.67 -6.35
CA GLY A 38 6.69 -6.02 -5.32
C GLY A 38 6.79 -4.49 -5.33
N TRP A 39 6.99 -3.91 -6.52
CA TRP A 39 7.17 -2.47 -6.74
C TRP A 39 8.33 -1.85 -5.94
N GLY A 40 9.29 -2.70 -5.53
CA GLY A 40 10.46 -2.25 -4.76
C GLY A 40 10.19 -1.85 -3.32
N HIS A 41 8.95 -2.01 -2.83
CA HIS A 41 8.56 -1.53 -1.50
C HIS A 41 9.27 -2.29 -0.36
N ALA A 42 9.72 -3.53 -0.57
CA ALA A 42 10.51 -4.24 0.43
C ALA A 42 11.81 -3.49 0.77
N TRP A 43 12.53 -3.01 -0.25
CA TRP A 43 13.74 -2.20 -0.06
C TRP A 43 13.44 -0.83 0.51
N THR A 44 12.34 -0.21 0.05
CA THR A 44 11.91 1.10 0.54
C THR A 44 11.56 1.06 2.02
N MET A 45 10.79 0.06 2.46
CA MET A 45 10.43 -0.11 3.87
C MET A 45 11.66 -0.41 4.74
N THR A 46 12.58 -1.24 4.24
CA THR A 46 13.85 -1.50 4.93
C THR A 46 14.67 -0.23 5.11
N LEU A 47 14.77 0.60 4.05
CA LEU A 47 15.49 1.88 4.10
C LEU A 47 14.90 2.83 5.16
N MET A 48 13.59 2.84 5.32
CA MET A 48 12.88 3.72 6.25
C MET A 48 12.67 3.10 7.64
N ALA A 49 13.30 1.94 7.93
CA ALA A 49 13.07 1.16 9.15
C ALA A 49 11.57 0.90 9.42
N GLY A 50 10.82 0.67 8.35
CA GLY A 50 9.37 0.44 8.38
C GLY A 50 8.99 -0.99 8.75
N THR A 51 7.73 -1.15 9.08
CA THR A 51 7.10 -2.47 9.31
C THR A 51 6.40 -2.94 8.05
N VAL A 52 6.60 -4.20 7.66
CA VAL A 52 5.92 -4.82 6.52
C VAL A 52 4.94 -5.86 7.01
N ILE A 53 3.68 -5.68 6.66
CA ILE A 53 2.60 -6.64 6.92
C ILE A 53 2.27 -7.35 5.60
N CYS A 54 2.34 -8.68 5.59
CA CYS A 54 2.10 -9.47 4.40
C CYS A 54 0.73 -10.13 4.42
N LEU A 55 -0.03 -10.00 3.31
CA LEU A 55 -1.24 -10.76 3.08
C LEU A 55 -0.95 -11.94 2.17
N ARG A 56 -1.26 -13.15 2.61
CA ARG A 56 -1.13 -14.35 1.76
C ARG A 56 -2.16 -14.36 0.63
N HIS A 57 -3.38 -13.98 0.95
CA HIS A 57 -4.49 -13.86 0.01
C HIS A 57 -5.22 -12.57 0.30
N PHE A 58 -5.43 -11.78 -0.74
CA PHE A 58 -6.16 -10.53 -0.62
C PHE A 58 -7.67 -10.79 -0.53
N SER A 59 -8.31 -10.15 0.43
CA SER A 59 -9.73 -9.82 0.43
C SER A 59 -9.93 -8.49 1.15
N PRO A 60 -11.01 -7.73 0.89
CA PRO A 60 -11.29 -6.49 1.60
C PRO A 60 -11.36 -6.68 3.13
N GLU A 61 -11.98 -7.76 3.59
CA GLU A 61 -12.12 -8.08 5.02
C GLU A 61 -10.73 -8.23 5.68
N LYS A 62 -9.86 -9.03 5.06
CA LYS A 62 -8.50 -9.24 5.56
C LYS A 62 -7.65 -7.99 5.49
N PHE A 63 -7.84 -7.19 4.43
CA PHE A 63 -7.17 -5.91 4.32
C PHE A 63 -7.54 -5.02 5.50
N PHE A 64 -8.83 -4.77 5.73
CA PHE A 64 -9.29 -3.89 6.79
C PHE A 64 -8.98 -4.42 8.19
N GLU A 65 -9.09 -5.75 8.41
CA GLU A 65 -8.66 -6.39 9.65
C GLU A 65 -7.19 -6.09 9.97
N GLN A 66 -6.29 -6.37 9.01
CA GLN A 66 -4.86 -6.15 9.21
C GLN A 66 -4.50 -4.67 9.25
N ALA A 67 -5.21 -3.85 8.48
CA ALA A 67 -5.03 -2.41 8.49
C ALA A 67 -5.31 -1.81 9.87
N GLY A 68 -6.42 -2.15 10.48
CA GLY A 68 -6.76 -1.71 11.83
C GLY A 68 -5.83 -2.31 12.90
N LYS A 69 -5.58 -3.62 12.83
CA LYS A 69 -4.73 -4.33 13.79
C LYS A 69 -3.30 -3.79 13.87
N HIS A 70 -2.73 -3.42 12.74
CA HIS A 70 -1.32 -2.99 12.63
C HIS A 70 -1.17 -1.48 12.44
N ASN A 71 -2.26 -0.74 12.49
CA ASN A 71 -2.26 0.71 12.34
C ASN A 71 -1.46 1.14 11.10
N ILE A 72 -1.81 0.57 9.94
CA ILE A 72 -1.06 0.80 8.70
C ILE A 72 -1.12 2.26 8.28
N THR A 73 -0.04 2.75 7.73
CA THR A 73 0.08 4.12 7.20
C THR A 73 0.11 4.17 5.68
N HIS A 74 0.53 3.05 5.06
CA HIS A 74 0.73 2.99 3.61
C HIS A 74 0.37 1.61 3.06
N PHE A 75 -0.10 1.58 1.81
CA PHE A 75 -0.21 0.36 1.02
C PHE A 75 -0.09 0.66 -0.48
N GLY A 76 0.12 -0.36 -1.28
CA GLY A 76 0.09 -0.24 -2.74
C GLY A 76 -0.90 -1.23 -3.32
N GLY A 77 -1.51 -0.91 -4.46
CA GLY A 77 -2.41 -1.84 -5.12
C GLY A 77 -2.77 -1.41 -6.54
N ALA A 78 -3.04 -2.39 -7.40
CA ALA A 78 -3.59 -2.11 -8.72
C ALA A 78 -5.01 -1.50 -8.60
N PRO A 79 -5.53 -0.82 -9.64
CA PRO A 79 -6.87 -0.22 -9.61
C PRO A 79 -7.99 -1.17 -9.21
N ILE A 80 -7.86 -2.46 -9.54
CA ILE A 80 -8.83 -3.48 -9.10
C ILE A 80 -8.89 -3.62 -7.57
N ILE A 81 -7.75 -3.51 -6.88
CA ILE A 81 -7.69 -3.53 -5.43
C ILE A 81 -8.38 -2.30 -4.84
N MET A 82 -8.11 -1.11 -5.41
CA MET A 82 -8.77 0.13 -5.00
C MET A 82 -10.29 0.02 -5.14
N ASN A 83 -10.76 -0.51 -6.28
CA ASN A 83 -12.19 -0.71 -6.53
C ASN A 83 -12.83 -1.70 -5.53
N MET A 84 -12.14 -2.80 -5.22
CA MET A 84 -12.63 -3.78 -4.24
C MET A 84 -12.74 -3.17 -2.83
N LEU A 85 -11.76 -2.35 -2.43
CA LEU A 85 -11.79 -1.66 -1.13
C LEU A 85 -12.89 -0.59 -1.09
N ALA A 86 -13.03 0.22 -2.14
CA ALA A 86 -14.08 1.22 -2.25
C ALA A 86 -15.49 0.61 -2.17
N SER A 87 -15.69 -0.55 -2.82
CA SER A 87 -16.98 -1.25 -2.90
C SER A 87 -17.26 -2.17 -1.70
N ALA A 88 -16.34 -2.29 -0.76
CA ALA A 88 -16.51 -3.14 0.42
C ALA A 88 -17.63 -2.61 1.32
N PRO A 89 -18.35 -3.51 2.04
CA PRO A 89 -19.39 -3.09 2.99
C PRO A 89 -18.82 -2.17 4.08
N ASP A 90 -19.60 -1.16 4.47
CA ASP A 90 -19.17 -0.19 5.48
C ASP A 90 -18.88 -0.82 6.84
N GLY A 91 -19.60 -1.88 7.19
CA GLY A 91 -19.44 -2.56 8.48
C GLY A 91 -18.09 -3.25 8.71
N ILE A 92 -17.27 -3.41 7.65
CA ILE A 92 -15.91 -3.99 7.78
C ILE A 92 -14.81 -2.93 7.67
N LYS A 93 -15.15 -1.69 7.31
CA LYS A 93 -14.19 -0.59 7.18
C LYS A 93 -13.88 -0.01 8.54
N PRO A 94 -12.62 -0.01 9.00
CA PRO A 94 -12.24 0.61 10.26
C PRO A 94 -12.34 2.13 10.14
N ASN A 95 -12.55 2.79 11.26
CA ASN A 95 -12.42 4.23 11.35
C ASN A 95 -10.96 4.54 11.68
N PHE A 96 -10.19 4.98 10.67
CA PHE A 96 -8.80 5.39 10.87
C PHE A 96 -8.75 6.77 11.55
N ASP A 97 -7.87 6.93 12.52
CA ASP A 97 -7.56 8.22 13.16
C ASP A 97 -6.52 9.04 12.38
N HIS A 98 -6.05 8.49 11.26
CA HIS A 98 -5.06 9.09 10.36
C HIS A 98 -5.37 8.73 8.90
N THR A 99 -4.74 9.44 7.96
CA THR A 99 -4.84 9.11 6.53
C THR A 99 -3.89 7.96 6.18
N VAL A 100 -4.45 6.90 5.58
CA VAL A 100 -3.68 5.81 5.00
C VAL A 100 -3.37 6.14 3.55
N LYS A 101 -2.09 6.28 3.20
CA LYS A 101 -1.66 6.65 1.85
C LYS A 101 -1.61 5.44 0.92
N ALA A 102 -2.28 5.54 -0.21
CA ALA A 102 -2.30 4.50 -1.23
C ALA A 102 -1.42 4.87 -2.43
N MET A 103 -0.64 3.90 -2.93
CA MET A 103 0.03 3.99 -4.23
C MET A 103 -0.67 3.07 -5.22
N THR A 104 -1.06 3.59 -6.37
CA THR A 104 -1.61 2.79 -7.45
C THR A 104 -0.78 2.94 -8.72
N ALA A 105 -0.69 1.89 -9.51
CA ALA A 105 0.03 1.87 -10.77
C ALA A 105 -0.63 0.91 -11.76
N GLY A 106 -0.26 1.04 -13.04
CA GLY A 106 -0.82 0.27 -14.16
C GLY A 106 -1.88 1.04 -14.93
N ALA A 107 -2.83 1.67 -14.25
CA ALA A 107 -3.80 2.59 -14.82
C ALA A 107 -4.31 3.55 -13.73
N PRO A 108 -4.82 4.74 -14.09
CA PRO A 108 -5.46 5.62 -13.13
C PRO A 108 -6.81 5.01 -12.67
N PRO A 109 -7.11 4.98 -11.38
CA PRO A 109 -8.44 4.58 -10.91
C PRO A 109 -9.47 5.65 -11.29
N PRO A 110 -10.76 5.28 -11.48
CA PRO A 110 -11.84 6.24 -11.69
C PRO A 110 -11.96 7.23 -10.51
N ALA A 111 -12.36 8.47 -10.79
CA ALA A 111 -12.55 9.50 -9.76
C ALA A 111 -13.52 9.06 -8.66
N SER A 112 -14.60 8.37 -9.02
CA SER A 112 -15.58 7.83 -8.05
C SER A 112 -14.98 6.84 -7.07
N VAL A 113 -13.98 6.06 -7.48
CA VAL A 113 -13.26 5.13 -6.59
C VAL A 113 -12.39 5.91 -5.61
N LEU A 114 -11.68 6.93 -6.08
CA LEU A 114 -10.85 7.80 -5.22
C LEU A 114 -11.71 8.54 -4.18
N GLU A 115 -12.84 9.09 -4.60
CA GLU A 115 -13.79 9.75 -3.71
C GLU A 115 -14.35 8.79 -2.65
N ALA A 116 -14.70 7.57 -3.06
CA ALA A 116 -15.20 6.55 -2.15
C ALA A 116 -14.12 6.12 -1.12
N MET A 117 -12.86 5.98 -1.53
CA MET A 117 -11.77 5.66 -0.62
C MET A 117 -11.47 6.81 0.35
N ALA A 118 -11.44 8.04 -0.14
CA ALA A 118 -11.18 9.22 0.68
C ALA A 118 -12.16 9.39 1.85
N LYS A 119 -13.43 8.96 1.69
CA LYS A 119 -14.43 8.98 2.77
C LYS A 119 -14.03 8.14 3.99
N TYR A 120 -13.17 7.15 3.82
CA TYR A 120 -12.71 6.24 4.87
C TYR A 120 -11.27 6.47 5.28
N GLY A 121 -10.64 7.57 4.84
CA GLY A 121 -9.27 7.90 5.19
C GLY A 121 -8.20 7.10 4.40
N LEU A 122 -8.56 6.56 3.24
CA LEU A 122 -7.64 5.84 2.33
C LEU A 122 -7.20 6.71 1.16
#